data_727db0a0a69de08b12b5338fbd4e433d
#
_entry.id   727db0a0a69de08b12b5338fbd4e433d
#
_cell.length_a   1.000
_cell.length_b   1.000
_cell.length_c   1.000
_cell.angle_alpha   90.00
_cell.angle_beta   90.00
_cell.angle_gamma   90.00
#
_symmetry.space_group_name_H-M   'P 1'
#
loop_
_entity.id
_entity.type
_entity.pdbx_description
1 polymer ?
#
loop_
_entity_poly.entity_id
_entity_poly.type
_entity_poly.pdbx_seq_one_letter_code
_entity_poly.pdbx_strand_id
1 'polypeptide(L)'
;LPASLFIPKETMPLVDTPIINHLIWEAAKAGVSRVHLVLSKRKHEILSDFIFDEELHGDEIRPDLPRESLRLGLEGLEIIPHIQKSPGGVADAISTAIESVEGPFLVLLGDMLLLDEHFDPLHAGARYASNASSEMVAMFSRSGLPVVGVCPVGREDISNYGVVEFSDEKVKSIVEKPDIESAPSEYILCGRYIFPENTGEILEM
;
A
#
# COMPACT_ATOMS: atom_id res chain seq x y z
N LEU A 1 -5.29 -15.04 -10.04
CA LEU A 1 -6.17 -14.71 -11.17
C LEU A 1 -5.42 -14.90 -12.48
N PRO A 2 -6.00 -15.49 -13.57
CA PRO A 2 -5.30 -15.69 -14.85
C PRO A 2 -4.73 -14.41 -15.44
N ALA A 3 -5.42 -13.27 -15.30
CA ALA A 3 -4.98 -11.97 -15.82
C ALA A 3 -3.67 -11.49 -15.17
N SER A 4 -3.42 -11.75 -13.90
CA SER A 4 -2.19 -11.35 -13.22
C SER A 4 -0.93 -12.13 -13.62
N LEU A 5 -1.06 -13.15 -14.47
CA LEU A 5 0.08 -13.80 -15.10
C LEU A 5 0.77 -12.91 -16.14
N PHE A 6 0.02 -11.99 -16.75
CA PHE A 6 0.48 -11.17 -17.86
C PHE A 6 0.72 -9.72 -17.48
N ILE A 7 -0.12 -9.16 -16.59
CA ILE A 7 -0.03 -7.77 -16.13
C ILE A 7 0.08 -7.73 -14.60
N PRO A 8 0.80 -6.76 -14.01
CA PRO A 8 0.83 -6.56 -12.57
C PRO A 8 -0.59 -6.31 -12.04
N LYS A 9 -0.95 -6.96 -10.92
CA LYS A 9 -2.28 -6.78 -10.33
C LYS A 9 -2.54 -5.35 -9.86
N GLU A 10 -1.50 -4.63 -9.54
CA GLU A 10 -1.52 -3.24 -9.12
C GLU A 10 -1.95 -2.28 -10.24
N THR A 11 -1.79 -2.66 -11.50
CA THR A 11 -2.25 -1.89 -12.66
C THR A 11 -3.67 -2.23 -13.09
N MET A 12 -4.28 -3.26 -12.49
CA MET A 12 -5.68 -3.57 -12.76
C MET A 12 -6.58 -2.43 -12.28
N PRO A 13 -7.54 -1.98 -13.10
CA PRO A 13 -8.42 -0.90 -12.68
C PRO A 13 -9.47 -1.39 -11.69
N LEU A 14 -9.74 -0.58 -10.68
CA LEU A 14 -10.99 -0.60 -9.94
C LEU A 14 -11.89 0.45 -10.61
N VAL A 15 -12.94 0.01 -11.27
CA VAL A 15 -13.80 0.79 -12.17
C VAL A 15 -12.98 1.33 -13.35
N ASP A 16 -12.37 2.49 -13.26
CA ASP A 16 -11.61 3.19 -14.30
C ASP A 16 -10.17 3.57 -13.89
N THR A 17 -9.79 3.32 -12.65
CA THR A 17 -8.53 3.77 -12.06
C THR A 17 -7.69 2.60 -11.55
N PRO A 18 -6.39 2.51 -11.90
CA PRO A 18 -5.50 1.45 -11.42
C PRO A 18 -5.41 1.40 -9.90
N ILE A 19 -5.33 0.20 -9.34
CA ILE A 19 -5.25 -0.01 -7.88
C ILE A 19 -4.08 0.77 -7.27
N ILE A 20 -2.93 0.83 -7.95
CA ILE A 20 -1.77 1.57 -7.46
C ILE A 20 -2.06 3.06 -7.22
N ASN A 21 -2.89 3.69 -8.06
CA ASN A 21 -3.26 5.09 -7.89
C ASN A 21 -4.11 5.30 -6.62
N HIS A 22 -5.01 4.38 -6.30
CA HIS A 22 -5.79 4.45 -5.06
C HIS A 22 -4.89 4.39 -3.81
N LEU A 23 -3.84 3.54 -3.84
CA LEU A 23 -2.88 3.43 -2.75
C LEU A 23 -2.03 4.71 -2.62
N ILE A 24 -1.58 5.28 -3.73
CA ILE A 24 -0.83 6.54 -3.72
C ILE A 24 -1.70 7.68 -3.20
N TRP A 25 -2.98 7.75 -3.59
CA TRP A 25 -3.91 8.74 -3.06
C TRP A 25 -4.17 8.56 -1.56
N GLU A 26 -4.27 7.33 -1.06
CA GLU A 26 -4.37 7.05 0.37
C GLU A 26 -3.16 7.61 1.13
N ALA A 27 -1.95 7.38 0.61
CA ALA A 27 -0.72 7.93 1.18
C ALA A 27 -0.71 9.47 1.14
N ALA A 28 -1.08 10.07 0.01
CA ALA A 28 -1.17 11.53 -0.14
C ALA A 28 -2.18 12.14 0.84
N LYS A 29 -3.34 11.53 1.00
CA LYS A 29 -4.38 11.94 1.97
C LYS A 29 -3.88 11.86 3.41
N ALA A 30 -2.98 10.94 3.70
CA ALA A 30 -2.32 10.82 5.01
C ALA A 30 -1.19 11.86 5.23
N GLY A 31 -0.94 12.75 4.25
CA GLY A 31 0.06 13.81 4.35
C GLY A 31 1.46 13.39 3.87
N VAL A 32 1.58 12.25 3.18
CA VAL A 32 2.84 11.82 2.56
C VAL A 32 3.14 12.68 1.34
N SER A 33 4.38 13.17 1.24
CA SER A 33 4.87 13.97 0.09
C SER A 33 5.86 13.21 -0.80
N ARG A 34 6.42 12.10 -0.28
CA ARG A 34 7.40 11.27 -1.00
C ARG A 34 6.98 9.81 -0.92
N VAL A 35 6.91 9.14 -2.06
CA VAL A 35 6.53 7.73 -2.19
C VAL A 35 7.70 6.92 -2.73
N HIS A 36 8.21 5.99 -1.94
CA HIS A 36 9.22 5.03 -2.35
C HIS A 36 8.51 3.78 -2.89
N LEU A 37 8.51 3.61 -4.21
CA LEU A 37 7.81 2.53 -4.88
C LEU A 37 8.76 1.34 -5.10
N VAL A 38 8.63 0.30 -4.28
CA VAL A 38 9.48 -0.90 -4.38
C VAL A 38 8.84 -1.92 -5.30
N LEU A 39 9.53 -2.27 -6.37
CA LEU A 39 9.03 -3.11 -7.45
C LEU A 39 10.03 -4.19 -7.83
N SER A 40 9.56 -5.34 -8.30
CA SER A 40 10.42 -6.25 -9.05
C SER A 40 10.82 -5.61 -10.39
N LYS A 41 11.94 -6.04 -10.95
CA LYS A 41 12.43 -5.53 -12.24
C LYS A 41 11.34 -5.54 -13.34
N ARG A 42 10.59 -6.66 -13.45
CA ARG A 42 9.50 -6.79 -14.43
C ARG A 42 8.36 -5.80 -14.18
N LYS A 43 7.99 -5.59 -12.92
CA LYS A 43 6.94 -4.63 -12.58
C LYS A 43 7.38 -3.20 -12.83
N HIS A 44 8.65 -2.88 -12.57
CA HIS A 44 9.21 -1.57 -12.86
C HIS A 44 9.12 -1.26 -14.37
N GLU A 45 9.50 -2.20 -15.25
CA GLU A 45 9.42 -2.01 -16.70
C GLU A 45 7.99 -1.72 -17.19
N ILE A 46 6.96 -2.31 -16.56
CA ILE A 46 5.56 -2.10 -16.94
C ILE A 46 4.99 -0.81 -16.30
N LEU A 47 5.36 -0.52 -15.05
CA LEU A 47 4.80 0.61 -14.31
C LEU A 47 5.51 1.92 -14.61
N SER A 48 6.74 1.88 -15.13
CA SER A 48 7.48 3.10 -15.52
C SER A 48 6.68 3.95 -16.49
N ASP A 49 6.10 3.33 -17.50
CA ASP A 49 5.28 4.01 -18.49
C ASP A 49 4.01 4.65 -17.89
N PHE A 50 3.45 4.05 -16.84
CA PHE A 50 2.24 4.57 -16.18
C PHE A 50 2.50 5.68 -15.17
N ILE A 51 3.65 5.64 -14.49
CA ILE A 51 3.92 6.50 -13.33
C ILE A 51 4.93 7.58 -13.63
N PHE A 52 5.96 7.28 -14.45
CA PHE A 52 7.15 8.12 -14.61
C PHE A 52 7.26 8.81 -15.96
N ASP A 53 6.59 8.33 -17.01
CA ASP A 53 6.76 8.87 -18.34
C ASP A 53 5.79 10.00 -18.64
N GLU A 54 6.31 11.21 -18.68
CA GLU A 54 5.55 12.42 -19.03
C GLU A 54 5.27 12.54 -20.53
N GLU A 55 6.09 11.93 -21.37
CA GLU A 55 6.05 12.10 -22.83
C GLU A 55 5.17 11.05 -23.55
N LEU A 56 5.09 9.81 -23.03
CA LEU A 56 4.42 8.69 -23.73
C LEU A 56 2.89 8.67 -23.60
N HIS A 57 2.29 9.44 -22.71
CA HIS A 57 0.89 9.22 -22.31
C HIS A 57 -0.17 10.04 -23.04
N GLY A 58 0.19 10.98 -23.89
CA GLY A 58 -0.82 11.94 -24.36
C GLY A 58 -1.37 11.67 -25.74
N ASP A 59 -0.52 11.57 -26.71
CA ASP A 59 -0.94 11.80 -28.08
C ASP A 59 -1.14 10.52 -28.91
N GLU A 60 -0.52 9.40 -28.52
CA GLU A 60 -0.57 8.17 -29.31
C GLU A 60 -1.65 7.17 -28.87
N ILE A 61 -1.99 7.11 -27.56
CA ILE A 61 -2.91 6.09 -27.04
C ILE A 61 -4.36 6.57 -26.97
N ARG A 62 -4.61 7.74 -26.44
CA ARG A 62 -5.95 8.32 -26.29
C ARG A 62 -5.91 9.86 -26.37
N PRO A 63 -5.90 10.44 -27.58
CA PRO A 63 -5.83 11.90 -27.78
C PRO A 63 -7.08 12.63 -27.27
N ASP A 64 -8.16 11.91 -27.01
CA ASP A 64 -9.46 12.39 -26.48
C ASP A 64 -9.53 12.42 -24.95
N LEU A 65 -8.55 11.85 -24.21
CA LEU A 65 -8.54 11.91 -22.77
C LEU A 65 -7.68 13.09 -22.28
N PRO A 66 -8.20 13.93 -21.36
CA PRO A 66 -7.39 14.96 -20.73
C PRO A 66 -6.20 14.34 -20.02
N ARG A 67 -4.97 14.87 -20.25
CA ARG A 67 -3.74 14.39 -19.55
C ARG A 67 -3.86 14.45 -18.04
N GLU A 68 -4.61 15.41 -17.54
CA GLU A 68 -4.96 15.57 -16.12
C GLU A 68 -5.71 14.36 -15.55
N SER A 69 -6.49 13.64 -16.35
CA SER A 69 -7.21 12.44 -15.88
C SER A 69 -6.33 11.23 -15.66
N LEU A 70 -5.15 11.16 -16.30
CA LEU A 70 -4.17 10.08 -16.11
C LEU A 70 -3.26 10.34 -14.90
N ARG A 71 -3.10 11.62 -14.50
CA ARG A 71 -2.29 12.07 -13.36
C ARG A 71 -3.10 12.38 -12.11
N LEU A 72 -4.34 11.97 -12.05
CA LEU A 72 -5.32 12.33 -11.03
C LEU A 72 -4.74 12.34 -9.60
N GLY A 73 -4.31 13.53 -9.14
CA GLY A 73 -3.96 13.78 -7.75
C GLY A 73 -2.58 13.30 -7.31
N LEU A 74 -1.65 13.11 -8.24
CA LEU A 74 -0.23 12.88 -7.96
C LEU A 74 0.59 14.18 -7.95
N GLU A 75 -0.06 15.32 -8.19
CA GLU A 75 0.59 16.62 -8.20
C GLU A 75 1.19 16.92 -6.81
N GLY A 76 2.48 17.25 -6.80
CA GLY A 76 3.20 17.53 -5.56
C GLY A 76 3.71 16.30 -4.80
N LEU A 77 3.51 15.09 -5.33
CA LEU A 77 4.13 13.87 -4.83
C LEU A 77 5.43 13.58 -5.59
N GLU A 78 6.49 13.34 -4.85
CA GLU A 78 7.73 12.79 -5.38
C GLU A 78 7.64 11.27 -5.36
N ILE A 79 7.76 10.61 -6.52
CA ILE A 79 7.75 9.14 -6.61
C ILE A 79 9.15 8.65 -6.95
N ILE A 80 9.73 7.84 -6.08
CA ILE A 80 11.08 7.29 -6.20
C ILE A 80 11.00 5.77 -6.38
N PRO A 81 11.36 5.25 -7.56
CA PRO A 81 11.34 3.82 -7.80
C PRO A 81 12.56 3.11 -7.19
N HIS A 82 12.31 1.93 -6.63
CA HIS A 82 13.34 1.01 -6.14
C HIS A 82 13.12 -0.37 -6.74
N ILE A 83 14.20 -1.05 -7.13
CA ILE A 83 14.13 -2.39 -7.71
C ILE A 83 14.56 -3.42 -6.68
N GLN A 84 13.59 -4.21 -6.20
CA GLN A 84 13.85 -5.40 -5.40
C GLN A 84 14.42 -6.50 -6.29
N LYS A 85 15.62 -6.98 -5.99
CA LYS A 85 16.35 -7.96 -6.82
C LYS A 85 15.76 -9.37 -6.73
N SER A 86 15.26 -9.75 -5.57
CA SER A 86 14.67 -11.05 -5.29
C SER A 86 13.47 -10.90 -4.35
N PRO A 87 12.44 -11.76 -4.46
CA PRO A 87 11.24 -11.66 -3.61
C PRO A 87 11.52 -12.18 -2.19
N GLY A 88 12.15 -11.34 -1.36
CA GLY A 88 12.49 -11.63 0.03
C GLY A 88 11.40 -11.26 1.06
N GLY A 89 10.19 -10.92 0.60
CA GLY A 89 9.09 -10.51 1.48
C GLY A 89 9.07 -9.00 1.78
N VAL A 90 8.25 -8.62 2.77
CA VAL A 90 8.01 -7.21 3.11
C VAL A 90 9.24 -6.56 3.74
N ALA A 91 9.94 -7.26 4.62
CA ALA A 91 11.15 -6.74 5.27
C ALA A 91 12.25 -6.44 4.24
N ASP A 92 12.50 -7.34 3.29
CA ASP A 92 13.46 -7.13 2.20
C ASP A 92 13.04 -5.98 1.27
N ALA A 93 11.75 -5.82 1.03
CA ALA A 93 11.23 -4.66 0.27
C ALA A 93 11.51 -3.34 1.01
N ILE A 94 11.26 -3.29 2.32
CA ILE A 94 11.58 -2.11 3.14
C ILE A 94 13.08 -1.83 3.10
N SER A 95 13.93 -2.84 3.33
CA SER A 95 15.39 -2.70 3.29
C SER A 95 15.91 -2.20 1.94
N THR A 96 15.21 -2.51 0.83
CA THR A 96 15.57 -2.02 -0.50
C THR A 96 15.47 -0.49 -0.63
N ALA A 97 14.55 0.15 0.12
CA ALA A 97 14.30 1.60 0.04
C ALA A 97 14.84 2.37 1.26
N ILE A 98 15.12 1.69 2.37
CA ILE A 98 15.31 2.30 3.70
C ILE A 98 16.40 3.38 3.74
N GLU A 99 17.50 3.20 3.01
CA GLU A 99 18.59 4.18 2.94
C GLU A 99 18.18 5.53 2.34
N SER A 100 17.09 5.55 1.56
CA SER A 100 16.53 6.73 0.92
C SER A 100 15.34 7.32 1.69
N VAL A 101 14.90 6.67 2.76
CA VAL A 101 13.77 7.09 3.58
C VAL A 101 14.25 7.98 4.70
N GLU A 102 13.64 9.14 4.85
CA GLU A 102 13.93 10.11 5.91
C GLU A 102 12.76 10.20 6.89
N GLY A 103 13.05 10.04 8.18
CA GLY A 103 12.05 10.12 9.24
C GLY A 103 11.13 8.89 9.33
N PRO A 104 10.03 9.00 10.09
CA PRO A 104 9.01 7.95 10.18
C PRO A 104 8.35 7.72 8.84
N PHE A 105 7.97 6.48 8.55
CA PHE A 105 7.42 6.12 7.25
C PHE A 105 6.20 5.19 7.34
N LEU A 106 5.33 5.33 6.36
CA LEU A 106 4.14 4.52 6.14
C LEU A 106 4.44 3.46 5.08
N VAL A 107 4.07 2.21 5.35
CA VAL A 107 4.14 1.09 4.40
C VAL A 107 2.74 0.70 3.98
N LEU A 108 2.51 0.62 2.66
CA LEU A 108 1.29 0.12 2.06
C LEU A 108 1.61 -1.07 1.15
N LEU A 109 0.96 -2.20 1.39
CA LEU A 109 1.09 -3.35 0.49
C LEU A 109 0.26 -3.12 -0.77
N GLY A 110 0.89 -3.31 -1.94
CA GLY A 110 0.33 -3.00 -3.25
C GLY A 110 -0.85 -3.88 -3.68
N ASP A 111 -1.15 -4.94 -2.94
CA ASP A 111 -2.22 -5.90 -3.23
C ASP A 111 -3.40 -5.83 -2.26
N MET A 112 -3.39 -4.90 -1.33
CA MET A 112 -4.46 -4.69 -0.36
C MET A 112 -5.06 -3.29 -0.52
N LEU A 113 -6.26 -3.22 -1.05
CA LEU A 113 -7.04 -1.99 -1.16
C LEU A 113 -8.02 -1.93 0.01
N LEU A 114 -8.00 -0.82 0.74
CA LEU A 114 -8.96 -0.53 1.80
C LEU A 114 -10.03 0.42 1.26
N LEU A 115 -11.28 0.09 1.52
CA LEU A 115 -12.43 0.89 1.16
C LEU A 115 -13.14 1.32 2.43
N ASP A 116 -13.50 2.60 2.51
CA ASP A 116 -14.30 3.09 3.63
C ASP A 116 -15.74 2.56 3.52
N GLU A 117 -16.43 2.35 4.64
CA GLU A 117 -17.76 1.75 4.73
C GLU A 117 -18.83 2.48 3.89
N HIS A 118 -18.65 3.78 3.64
CA HIS A 118 -19.59 4.61 2.87
C HIS A 118 -19.17 4.80 1.41
N PHE A 119 -18.31 3.95 0.92
CA PHE A 119 -17.82 4.00 -0.44
C PHE A 119 -18.92 3.64 -1.46
N ASP A 120 -19.20 4.53 -2.42
CA ASP A 120 -20.04 4.24 -3.58
C ASP A 120 -19.18 4.01 -4.83
N PRO A 121 -18.99 2.76 -5.25
CA PRO A 121 -18.16 2.43 -6.42
C PRO A 121 -18.73 2.92 -7.74
N LEU A 122 -20.00 3.32 -7.76
CA LEU A 122 -20.69 3.79 -8.98
C LEU A 122 -20.55 5.30 -9.17
N HIS A 123 -19.94 6.01 -8.21
CA HIS A 123 -19.74 7.44 -8.35
C HIS A 123 -18.55 7.73 -9.26
N ALA A 124 -18.81 8.08 -10.52
CA ALA A 124 -17.76 8.40 -11.49
C ALA A 124 -16.86 9.53 -10.95
N GLY A 125 -15.54 9.32 -10.99
CA GLY A 125 -14.54 10.28 -10.50
C GLY A 125 -14.36 10.30 -8.98
N ALA A 126 -15.00 9.42 -8.22
CA ALA A 126 -14.73 9.28 -6.81
C ALA A 126 -13.28 8.81 -6.59
N ARG A 127 -12.49 9.61 -5.90
CA ARG A 127 -11.15 9.23 -5.46
C ARG A 127 -11.30 8.34 -4.23
N TYR A 128 -11.03 7.07 -4.40
CA TYR A 128 -11.22 6.02 -3.40
C TYR A 128 -10.02 5.90 -2.46
N ALA A 129 -9.66 7.00 -1.80
CA ALA A 129 -8.61 6.98 -0.80
C ALA A 129 -9.22 6.73 0.58
N SER A 130 -8.91 5.59 1.18
CA SER A 130 -9.31 5.28 2.56
C SER A 130 -8.76 6.31 3.55
N ASN A 131 -9.47 6.49 4.68
CA ASN A 131 -9.00 7.28 5.82
C ASN A 131 -8.04 6.51 6.73
N ALA A 132 -7.91 5.19 6.54
CA ALA A 132 -7.15 4.33 7.46
C ALA A 132 -5.72 4.83 7.69
N SER A 133 -4.98 5.16 6.62
CA SER A 133 -3.60 5.66 6.75
C SER A 133 -3.54 7.01 7.46
N SER A 134 -4.49 7.92 7.25
CA SER A 134 -4.57 9.21 7.96
C SER A 134 -4.81 9.02 9.46
N GLU A 135 -5.69 8.09 9.83
CA GLU A 135 -5.97 7.76 11.23
C GLU A 135 -4.75 7.12 11.92
N MET A 136 -4.04 6.24 11.20
CA MET A 136 -2.81 5.63 11.68
C MET A 136 -1.70 6.68 11.91
N VAL A 137 -1.53 7.64 10.98
CA VAL A 137 -0.58 8.76 11.14
C VAL A 137 -0.93 9.59 12.36
N ALA A 138 -2.21 9.89 12.59
CA ALA A 138 -2.65 10.59 13.79
C ALA A 138 -2.37 9.80 15.08
N MET A 139 -2.53 8.48 15.06
CA MET A 139 -2.20 7.59 16.18
C MET A 139 -0.69 7.57 16.46
N PHE A 140 0.14 7.40 15.42
CA PHE A 140 1.59 7.44 15.52
C PHE A 140 2.07 8.78 16.10
N SER A 141 1.53 9.90 15.60
CA SER A 141 1.91 11.24 16.06
C SER A 141 1.62 11.46 17.56
N ARG A 142 0.62 10.79 18.12
CA ARG A 142 0.30 10.86 19.54
C ARG A 142 1.14 9.92 20.40
N SER A 143 1.44 8.72 19.89
CA SER A 143 2.07 7.66 20.71
C SER A 143 3.59 7.58 20.52
N GLY A 144 4.11 7.96 19.35
CA GLY A 144 5.49 7.69 18.94
C GLY A 144 5.81 6.19 18.75
N LEU A 145 4.82 5.32 18.89
CA LEU A 145 5.00 3.87 18.77
C LEU A 145 4.62 3.39 17.35
N PRO A 146 5.25 2.31 16.84
CA PRO A 146 4.82 1.68 15.61
C PRO A 146 3.32 1.38 15.59
N VAL A 147 2.67 1.59 14.46
CA VAL A 147 1.23 1.36 14.29
C VAL A 147 1.02 0.32 13.20
N VAL A 148 0.13 -0.64 13.47
CA VAL A 148 -0.25 -1.71 12.54
C VAL A 148 -1.72 -1.57 12.23
N GLY A 149 -2.05 -1.53 10.94
CA GLY A 149 -3.43 -1.56 10.48
C GLY A 149 -3.99 -2.97 10.53
N VAL A 150 -5.18 -3.10 11.11
CA VAL A 150 -5.90 -4.38 11.21
C VAL A 150 -7.34 -4.21 10.78
N CYS A 151 -7.95 -5.29 10.28
CA CYS A 151 -9.38 -5.33 10.00
C CYS A 151 -9.98 -6.66 10.46
N PRO A 152 -11.25 -6.68 10.89
CA PRO A 152 -11.94 -7.91 11.21
C PRO A 152 -12.26 -8.70 9.93
N VAL A 153 -12.22 -10.03 10.02
CA VAL A 153 -12.64 -10.94 8.93
C VAL A 153 -13.55 -12.02 9.45
N GLY A 154 -14.31 -12.66 8.53
CA GLY A 154 -15.06 -13.84 8.85
C GLY A 154 -14.13 -14.97 9.32
N ARG A 155 -14.62 -15.78 10.26
CA ARG A 155 -13.81 -16.85 10.88
C ARG A 155 -13.26 -17.85 9.85
N GLU A 156 -13.97 -18.07 8.77
CA GLU A 156 -13.61 -18.95 7.66
C GLU A 156 -12.40 -18.47 6.86
N ASP A 157 -12.12 -17.16 6.89
CA ASP A 157 -11.04 -16.55 6.12
C ASP A 157 -9.73 -16.37 6.91
N ILE A 158 -9.76 -16.55 8.23
CA ILE A 158 -8.64 -16.29 9.15
C ILE A 158 -7.36 -16.99 8.69
N SER A 159 -7.44 -18.26 8.27
CA SER A 159 -6.27 -19.07 7.86
C SER A 159 -5.56 -18.58 6.59
N ASN A 160 -6.09 -17.56 5.92
CA ASN A 160 -5.46 -16.98 4.74
C ASN A 160 -4.48 -15.85 5.06
N TYR A 161 -4.48 -15.33 6.30
CA TYR A 161 -3.83 -14.07 6.67
C TYR A 161 -2.96 -14.18 7.93
N GLY A 162 -2.11 -13.17 8.16
CA GLY A 162 -1.47 -12.95 9.44
C GLY A 162 -2.48 -12.39 10.45
N VAL A 163 -2.66 -13.09 11.57
CA VAL A 163 -3.62 -12.76 12.63
C VAL A 163 -2.91 -12.12 13.81
N VAL A 164 -3.49 -11.05 14.34
CA VAL A 164 -2.90 -10.26 15.42
C VAL A 164 -3.43 -10.70 16.77
N GLU A 165 -2.53 -10.98 17.71
CA GLU A 165 -2.84 -11.15 19.13
C GLU A 165 -2.66 -9.82 19.85
N PHE A 166 -3.67 -9.41 20.62
CA PHE A 166 -3.65 -8.16 21.40
C PHE A 166 -3.47 -8.40 22.90
N SER A 167 -2.81 -7.44 23.54
CA SER A 167 -2.84 -7.27 24.99
C SER A 167 -2.98 -5.78 25.27
N ASP A 168 -4.05 -5.37 25.93
CA ASP A 168 -4.34 -3.96 26.29
C ASP A 168 -4.17 -3.00 25.09
N GLU A 169 -4.84 -3.28 23.99
CA GLU A 169 -4.81 -2.52 22.73
C GLU A 169 -3.42 -2.48 22.04
N LYS A 170 -2.46 -3.25 22.51
CA LYS A 170 -1.15 -3.38 21.91
C LYS A 170 -1.01 -4.73 21.20
N VAL A 171 -0.28 -4.73 20.11
CA VAL A 171 0.10 -5.96 19.41
C VAL A 171 1.06 -6.74 20.32
N LYS A 172 0.67 -7.95 20.70
CA LYS A 172 1.49 -8.88 21.46
C LYS A 172 2.27 -9.80 20.54
N SER A 173 1.60 -10.36 19.55
CA SER A 173 2.20 -11.23 18.56
C SER A 173 1.40 -11.21 17.24
N ILE A 174 2.02 -11.72 16.18
CA ILE A 174 1.40 -11.95 14.88
C ILE A 174 1.62 -13.40 14.53
N VAL A 175 0.55 -14.13 14.23
CA VAL A 175 0.60 -15.54 13.83
C VAL A 175 0.23 -15.64 12.36
N GLU A 176 1.17 -16.07 11.53
CA GLU A 176 0.95 -16.23 10.09
C GLU A 176 0.11 -17.46 9.81
N LYS A 177 -1.05 -17.24 9.17
CA LYS A 177 -1.95 -18.29 8.69
C LYS A 177 -2.25 -19.39 9.71
N PRO A 178 -2.74 -19.02 10.90
CA PRO A 178 -3.06 -20.03 11.93
C PRO A 178 -4.23 -20.91 11.49
N ASP A 179 -4.33 -22.06 12.11
CA ASP A 179 -5.56 -22.83 12.03
C ASP A 179 -6.70 -22.05 12.71
N ILE A 180 -7.92 -22.15 12.18
CA ILE A 180 -9.11 -21.44 12.67
C ILE A 180 -9.31 -21.61 14.18
N GLU A 181 -9.07 -22.83 14.69
CA GLU A 181 -9.27 -23.18 16.11
C GLU A 181 -8.20 -22.56 17.03
N SER A 182 -7.01 -22.29 16.51
CA SER A 182 -5.86 -21.75 17.26
C SER A 182 -5.63 -20.25 17.02
N ALA A 183 -6.42 -19.62 16.16
CA ALA A 183 -6.30 -18.21 15.85
C ALA A 183 -6.51 -17.33 17.10
N PRO A 184 -5.57 -16.41 17.41
CA PRO A 184 -5.63 -15.62 18.64
C PRO A 184 -6.72 -14.54 18.63
N SER A 185 -7.24 -14.17 17.46
CA SER A 185 -8.31 -13.18 17.29
C SER A 185 -8.99 -13.32 15.92
N GLU A 186 -9.96 -12.46 15.63
CA GLU A 186 -10.57 -12.30 14.29
C GLU A 186 -10.01 -11.08 13.53
N TYR A 187 -8.89 -10.49 13.99
CA TYR A 187 -8.27 -9.33 13.36
C TYR A 187 -7.04 -9.76 12.56
N ILE A 188 -7.06 -9.46 11.28
CA ILE A 188 -5.95 -9.72 10.35
C ILE A 188 -5.18 -8.45 10.03
N LEU A 189 -3.93 -8.61 9.60
CA LEU A 189 -3.14 -7.53 9.04
C LEU A 189 -3.76 -7.02 7.74
N CYS A 190 -3.98 -5.72 7.62
CA CYS A 190 -4.55 -5.11 6.41
C CYS A 190 -3.51 -4.43 5.51
N GLY A 191 -2.23 -4.79 5.66
CA GLY A 191 -1.16 -4.32 4.80
C GLY A 191 -0.81 -2.84 4.95
N ARG A 192 -1.06 -2.26 6.13
CA ARG A 192 -0.74 -0.89 6.50
C ARG A 192 0.09 -0.88 7.77
N TYR A 193 1.25 -0.22 7.73
CA TYR A 193 2.18 -0.14 8.86
C TYR A 193 2.80 1.25 8.92
N ILE A 194 3.01 1.77 10.14
CA ILE A 194 3.83 2.95 10.36
C ILE A 194 4.99 2.58 11.26
N PHE A 195 6.16 2.92 10.83
CA PHE A 195 7.40 2.66 11.53
C PHE A 195 8.14 3.95 11.86
N PRO A 196 8.84 4.00 13.02
CA PRO A 196 9.73 5.10 13.35
C PRO A 196 10.98 5.09 12.47
N GLU A 197 11.68 6.20 12.44
CA GLU A 197 12.90 6.42 11.65
C GLU A 197 13.99 5.34 11.90
N ASN A 198 14.17 4.92 13.16
CA ASN A 198 15.19 3.94 13.54
C ASN A 198 14.87 2.48 13.15
N THR A 199 13.82 2.24 12.39
CA THR A 199 13.44 0.87 11.96
C THR A 199 14.51 0.23 11.08
N GLY A 200 15.27 1.01 10.30
CA GLY A 200 16.40 0.50 9.50
C GLY A 200 17.42 -0.26 10.34
N GLU A 201 17.77 0.25 11.50
CA GLU A 201 18.73 -0.37 12.43
C GLU A 201 18.25 -1.76 12.92
N ILE A 202 16.93 -1.94 13.05
CA ILE A 202 16.34 -3.21 13.50
C ILE A 202 16.33 -4.25 12.36
N LEU A 203 16.21 -3.81 11.12
CA LEU A 203 16.19 -4.69 9.95
C LEU A 203 17.58 -5.25 9.60
N GLU A 204 18.66 -4.59 10.05
CA GLU A 204 20.05 -5.02 9.84
C GLU A 204 20.54 -6.03 10.92
N MET A 205 19.77 -6.23 11.99
CA MET A 205 20.09 -7.17 13.08
C MET A 205 19.70 -8.62 12.74
#